data_672ce1303cc9c4aacd36094f33796b7b
#
_entry.id   672ce1303cc9c4aacd36094f33796b7b
#
_cell.length_a   1.000
_cell.length_b   1.000
_cell.length_c   1.000
_cell.angle_alpha   90.00
_cell.angle_beta   90.00
_cell.angle_gamma   90.00
#
_symmetry.space_group_name_H-M   'P 1'
#
loop_
_entity.id
_entity.type
_entity.pdbx_description
1 polymer ?
#
loop_
_entity_poly.entity_id
_entity_poly.type
_entity_poly.pdbx_seq_one_letter_code
_entity_poly.pdbx_strand_id
1 'polypeptide(L)'
;MKKRFFVLAALVGMSAGAMAQKKGFDYTFYGQVRTDVFYNSRSNSETVDGLFYMYPKDVNPDADGNDLNGKANNGFYVLYTRLGVDVKGPMLGKIKTSAKVEADFRGSGTSYSTVRIRHAYFNLAWNGSALLVGQTWHPLYGDVAPDILNLNMGAPYQPFSRAPQIRYKFNTKHFGLTAAAIGQSQYLSAGPSSDIPGATGTT
;
A
#
# COMPACT_ATOMS: atom_id res chain seq x y z
N MET A 1 -19.96 1.39 30.01
CA MET A 1 -18.70 0.84 29.53
C MET A 1 -18.75 -0.67 29.26
N LYS A 2 -19.52 -1.49 29.95
CA LYS A 2 -19.56 -2.96 29.73
C LYS A 2 -20.14 -3.41 28.37
N LYS A 3 -21.08 -2.65 27.77
CA LYS A 3 -21.71 -3.04 26.49
C LYS A 3 -20.80 -2.96 25.25
N ARG A 4 -19.77 -2.08 25.25
CA ARG A 4 -18.84 -1.95 24.12
C ARG A 4 -17.81 -3.08 24.05
N PHE A 5 -17.44 -3.65 25.19
CA PHE A 5 -16.56 -4.81 25.25
C PHE A 5 -17.24 -6.09 24.71
N PHE A 6 -18.54 -6.24 24.94
CA PHE A 6 -19.30 -7.37 24.40
C PHE A 6 -19.43 -7.32 22.87
N VAL A 7 -19.55 -6.14 22.29
CA VAL A 7 -19.62 -5.99 20.82
C VAL A 7 -18.28 -6.33 20.16
N LEU A 8 -17.15 -5.94 20.77
CA LEU A 8 -15.82 -6.26 20.24
C LEU A 8 -15.51 -7.76 20.37
N ALA A 9 -15.87 -8.38 21.50
CA ALA A 9 -15.75 -9.82 21.71
C ALA A 9 -16.69 -10.63 20.80
N ALA A 10 -17.89 -10.12 20.50
CA ALA A 10 -18.80 -10.73 19.54
C ALA A 10 -18.28 -10.64 18.09
N LEU A 11 -17.68 -9.52 17.69
CA LEU A 11 -17.06 -9.37 16.38
C LEU A 11 -15.85 -10.29 16.20
N VAL A 12 -15.01 -10.44 17.22
CA VAL A 12 -13.89 -11.40 17.22
C VAL A 12 -14.40 -12.83 17.26
N GLY A 13 -15.44 -13.11 18.03
CA GLY A 13 -16.09 -14.43 18.09
C GLY A 13 -16.81 -14.81 16.79
N MET A 14 -17.43 -13.86 16.10
CA MET A 14 -18.06 -14.10 14.81
C MET A 14 -17.02 -14.32 13.69
N SER A 15 -15.86 -13.64 13.74
CA SER A 15 -14.78 -13.89 12.81
C SER A 15 -14.10 -15.28 13.03
N ALA A 16 -13.96 -15.69 14.29
CA ALA A 16 -13.47 -17.03 14.62
C ALA A 16 -14.46 -18.15 14.25
N GLY A 17 -15.76 -17.89 14.36
CA GLY A 17 -16.82 -18.83 13.96
C GLY A 17 -17.01 -18.93 12.44
N ALA A 18 -16.75 -17.85 11.70
CA ALA A 18 -16.77 -17.85 10.23
C ALA A 18 -15.55 -18.58 9.63
N MET A 19 -14.52 -18.82 10.42
CA MET A 19 -13.33 -19.61 10.06
C MET A 19 -13.51 -21.11 10.30
N ALA A 20 -14.68 -21.57 10.79
CA ALA A 20 -15.01 -22.98 10.77
C ALA A 20 -14.97 -23.44 9.31
N GLN A 21 -13.87 -24.04 8.96
CA GLN A 21 -13.39 -24.58 7.70
C GLN A 21 -14.53 -25.01 6.77
N LYS A 22 -14.97 -24.08 5.92
CA LYS A 22 -15.84 -24.42 4.81
C LYS A 22 -15.02 -25.34 3.91
N LYS A 23 -15.49 -26.58 3.75
CA LYS A 23 -14.83 -27.61 2.94
C LYS A 23 -14.36 -27.01 1.61
N GLY A 24 -13.04 -26.95 1.36
CA GLY A 24 -12.47 -26.40 0.13
C GLY A 24 -11.84 -24.99 0.22
N PHE A 25 -11.77 -24.39 1.42
CA PHE A 25 -11.02 -23.14 1.64
C PHE A 25 -9.81 -23.39 2.54
N ASP A 26 -8.68 -22.78 2.19
CA ASP A 26 -7.44 -22.77 2.97
C ASP A 26 -7.06 -21.32 3.24
N TYR A 27 -6.80 -20.97 4.50
CA TYR A 27 -6.50 -19.61 4.97
C TYR A 27 -5.10 -19.58 5.56
N THR A 28 -4.25 -18.70 5.06
CA THR A 28 -2.92 -18.43 5.60
C THR A 28 -2.86 -16.99 6.12
N PHE A 29 -2.85 -16.83 7.44
CA PHE A 29 -2.64 -15.53 8.08
C PHE A 29 -1.16 -15.22 8.12
N TYR A 30 -0.81 -13.97 7.86
CA TYR A 30 0.56 -13.49 7.94
C TYR A 30 0.57 -12.03 8.40
N GLY A 31 1.74 -11.56 8.77
CA GLY A 31 1.94 -10.17 9.15
C GLY A 31 3.37 -9.91 9.55
N GLN A 32 3.63 -8.67 9.85
CA GLN A 32 4.90 -8.21 10.40
C GLN A 32 4.66 -7.03 11.33
N VAL A 33 5.45 -6.95 12.37
CA VAL A 33 5.64 -5.72 13.15
C VAL A 33 6.91 -5.05 12.64
N ARG A 34 6.78 -3.83 12.14
CA ARG A 34 7.93 -3.06 11.69
C ARG A 34 8.07 -1.81 12.52
N THR A 35 9.25 -1.65 13.08
CA THR A 35 9.67 -0.49 13.84
C THR A 35 10.73 0.25 13.05
N ASP A 36 10.51 1.52 12.76
CA ASP A 36 11.45 2.40 12.10
C ASP A 36 11.97 3.42 13.12
N VAL A 37 13.29 3.45 13.31
CA VAL A 37 14.01 4.44 14.13
C VAL A 37 14.94 5.19 13.20
N PHE A 38 14.94 6.51 13.27
CA PHE A 38 15.81 7.31 12.41
C PHE A 38 16.35 8.54 13.12
N TYR A 39 17.45 9.02 12.59
CA TYR A 39 18.09 10.28 12.95
C TYR A 39 18.41 11.06 11.69
N ASN A 40 18.05 12.33 11.66
CA ASN A 40 18.39 13.26 10.60
C ASN A 40 19.24 14.39 11.16
N SER A 41 20.37 14.69 10.54
CA SER A 41 21.27 15.75 10.96
C SER A 41 20.72 17.16 10.72
N ARG A 42 19.70 17.29 9.88
CA ARG A 42 18.94 18.54 9.63
C ARG A 42 17.49 18.23 9.27
N SER A 43 16.64 19.25 9.25
CA SER A 43 15.25 19.12 8.82
C SER A 43 15.15 18.62 7.39
N ASN A 44 14.21 17.69 7.13
CA ASN A 44 13.95 17.10 5.84
C ASN A 44 12.59 17.49 5.30
N SER A 45 12.42 17.41 3.99
CA SER A 45 11.10 17.45 3.38
C SER A 45 10.34 16.18 3.72
N GLU A 46 9.10 16.35 4.14
CA GLU A 46 8.21 15.27 4.55
C GLU A 46 6.99 15.27 3.63
N THR A 47 6.42 14.10 3.38
CA THR A 47 5.19 13.99 2.61
C THR A 47 4.01 13.51 3.43
N VAL A 48 4.20 12.59 4.36
CA VAL A 48 3.13 12.07 5.23
C VAL A 48 3.72 11.76 6.60
N ASP A 49 3.27 12.47 7.63
CA ASP A 49 3.60 12.24 9.05
C ASP A 49 5.10 11.99 9.32
N GLY A 50 5.98 12.70 8.62
CA GLY A 50 7.42 12.56 8.77
C GLY A 50 8.02 11.25 8.26
N LEU A 51 7.26 10.42 7.57
CA LEU A 51 7.69 9.08 7.16
C LEU A 51 8.27 9.00 5.75
N PHE A 52 8.12 10.05 4.95
CA PHE A 52 8.70 10.15 3.62
C PHE A 52 9.73 11.27 3.57
N TYR A 53 10.96 10.91 3.83
CA TYR A 53 12.07 11.83 3.69
C TYR A 53 12.58 11.77 2.26
N MET A 54 12.37 12.82 1.49
CA MET A 54 12.84 12.86 0.11
C MET A 54 14.25 13.46 0.02
N TYR A 55 14.48 14.55 0.73
CA TYR A 55 15.76 15.27 0.74
C TYR A 55 15.83 16.25 1.93
N PRO A 56 17.05 16.67 2.35
CA PRO A 56 17.22 17.72 3.33
C PRO A 56 16.64 19.05 2.84
N LYS A 57 16.05 19.82 3.73
CA LYS A 57 15.61 21.20 3.42
C LYS A 57 16.81 22.11 3.21
N ASP A 58 16.66 23.08 2.32
CA ASP A 58 17.64 24.13 2.10
C ASP A 58 17.90 24.98 3.35
N VAL A 59 18.98 25.74 3.33
CA VAL A 59 19.29 26.74 4.36
C VAL A 59 18.18 27.79 4.41
N ASN A 60 17.65 28.05 5.60
CA ASN A 60 16.61 29.05 5.85
C ASN A 60 17.05 29.95 7.02
N PRO A 61 17.77 31.05 6.76
CA PRO A 61 18.29 31.91 7.81
C PRO A 61 17.17 32.72 8.49
N ASP A 62 17.26 32.84 9.81
CA ASP A 62 16.49 33.79 10.59
C ASP A 62 17.10 35.23 10.48
N ALA A 63 16.57 36.18 11.25
CA ALA A 63 17.05 37.56 11.26
C ALA A 63 18.49 37.70 11.78
N ASP A 64 18.96 36.75 12.56
CA ASP A 64 20.30 36.70 13.15
C ASP A 64 21.27 35.86 12.30
N GLY A 65 20.81 35.29 11.17
CA GLY A 65 21.60 34.48 10.26
C GLY A 65 21.69 33.00 10.64
N ASN A 66 20.96 32.52 11.65
CA ASN A 66 20.96 31.11 12.03
C ASN A 66 20.06 30.28 11.09
N ASP A 67 20.53 29.13 10.67
CA ASP A 67 19.73 28.23 9.82
C ASP A 67 18.62 27.54 10.62
N LEU A 68 17.37 27.93 10.40
CA LEU A 68 16.18 27.34 11.01
C LEU A 68 16.01 25.84 10.66
N ASN A 69 16.53 25.40 9.52
CA ASN A 69 16.50 24.02 9.06
C ASN A 69 17.73 23.21 9.51
N GLY A 70 18.72 23.87 10.10
CA GLY A 70 19.97 23.26 10.60
C GLY A 70 19.82 22.44 11.88
N LYS A 71 18.60 22.07 12.26
CA LYS A 71 18.31 21.34 13.50
C LYS A 71 18.17 19.85 13.22
N ALA A 72 18.92 19.05 14.00
CA ALA A 72 18.76 17.60 13.99
C ALA A 72 17.40 17.17 14.56
N ASN A 73 16.87 16.09 14.04
CA ASN A 73 15.66 15.46 14.55
C ASN A 73 15.80 13.93 14.58
N ASN A 74 14.97 13.30 15.36
CA ASN A 74 14.85 11.84 15.43
C ASN A 74 13.38 11.46 15.49
N GLY A 75 13.08 10.22 15.14
CA GLY A 75 11.72 9.71 15.20
C GLY A 75 11.70 8.20 15.38
N PHE A 76 10.51 7.73 15.74
CA PHE A 76 10.22 6.34 16.01
C PHE A 76 8.80 6.05 15.54
N TYR A 77 8.66 5.11 14.58
CA TYR A 77 7.37 4.76 14.00
C TYR A 77 7.16 3.26 13.93
N VAL A 78 5.90 2.84 14.04
CA VAL A 78 5.45 1.44 13.93
C VAL A 78 4.37 1.25 12.84
N LEU A 79 4.10 2.29 12.07
CA LEU A 79 2.95 2.37 11.17
C LEU A 79 3.01 1.40 9.97
N TYR A 80 4.19 0.86 9.65
CA TYR A 80 4.35 -0.18 8.64
C TYR A 80 4.04 -1.60 9.15
N THR A 81 3.60 -1.72 10.41
CA THR A 81 3.02 -2.97 10.90
C THR A 81 1.90 -3.40 9.97
N ARG A 82 1.88 -4.68 9.60
CA ARG A 82 1.05 -5.20 8.53
C ARG A 82 0.37 -6.48 8.95
N LEU A 83 -0.88 -6.63 8.54
CA LEU A 83 -1.67 -7.85 8.72
C LEU A 83 -2.28 -8.24 7.37
N GLY A 84 -2.31 -9.53 7.09
CA GLY A 84 -2.86 -10.05 5.86
C GLY A 84 -3.36 -11.47 5.98
N VAL A 85 -4.16 -11.86 4.99
CA VAL A 85 -4.64 -13.21 4.79
C VAL A 85 -4.60 -13.57 3.32
N ASP A 86 -3.99 -14.71 3.01
CA ASP A 86 -4.08 -15.38 1.73
C ASP A 86 -5.13 -16.49 1.83
N VAL A 87 -6.04 -16.53 0.86
CA VAL A 87 -7.12 -17.49 0.81
C VAL A 87 -7.00 -18.29 -0.49
N LYS A 88 -6.89 -19.62 -0.37
CA LYS A 88 -7.12 -20.52 -1.50
C LYS A 88 -8.55 -21.01 -1.44
N GLY A 89 -9.30 -20.81 -2.49
CA GLY A 89 -10.68 -21.23 -2.59
C GLY A 89 -10.80 -22.59 -3.32
N PRO A 90 -12.04 -23.09 -3.43
CA PRO A 90 -12.31 -24.34 -4.13
C PRO A 90 -11.97 -24.23 -5.62
N MET A 91 -11.64 -25.34 -6.23
CA MET A 91 -11.50 -25.45 -7.68
C MET A 91 -12.87 -25.31 -8.34
N LEU A 92 -12.97 -24.46 -9.35
CA LEU A 92 -14.14 -24.35 -10.23
C LEU A 92 -13.81 -25.06 -11.57
N GLY A 93 -14.04 -26.36 -11.62
CA GLY A 93 -13.55 -27.18 -12.70
C GLY A 93 -12.02 -27.18 -12.75
N LYS A 94 -11.43 -26.61 -13.82
CA LYS A 94 -9.97 -26.45 -13.99
C LYS A 94 -9.45 -25.10 -13.48
N ILE A 95 -10.30 -24.23 -12.95
CA ILE A 95 -9.95 -22.89 -12.50
C ILE A 95 -9.56 -22.95 -11.01
N LYS A 96 -8.35 -22.52 -10.68
CA LYS A 96 -7.90 -22.28 -9.31
C LYS A 96 -8.41 -20.93 -8.86
N THR A 97 -9.04 -20.86 -7.68
CA THR A 97 -9.53 -19.61 -7.10
C THR A 97 -8.67 -19.22 -5.90
N SER A 98 -8.38 -17.95 -5.77
CA SER A 98 -7.68 -17.38 -4.62
C SER A 98 -8.09 -15.95 -4.35
N ALA A 99 -7.85 -15.48 -3.13
CA ALA A 99 -8.05 -14.09 -2.74
C ALA A 99 -6.93 -13.68 -1.79
N LYS A 100 -6.68 -12.38 -1.71
CA LYS A 100 -5.75 -11.77 -0.75
C LYS A 100 -6.36 -10.51 -0.17
N VAL A 101 -6.22 -10.35 1.16
CA VAL A 101 -6.48 -9.09 1.85
C VAL A 101 -5.26 -8.75 2.68
N GLU A 102 -4.78 -7.52 2.59
CA GLU A 102 -3.66 -7.01 3.38
C GLU A 102 -3.89 -5.54 3.72
N ALA A 103 -3.62 -5.18 4.96
CA ALA A 103 -3.69 -3.81 5.45
C ALA A 103 -2.46 -3.43 6.28
N ASP A 104 -2.15 -2.15 6.32
CA ASP A 104 -1.21 -1.53 7.27
C ASP A 104 -1.86 -0.31 7.95
N PHE A 105 -1.15 0.33 8.88
CA PHE A 105 -1.66 1.46 9.66
C PHE A 105 -1.17 2.81 9.13
N ARG A 106 -0.71 2.85 7.89
CA ARG A 106 -0.13 4.03 7.25
C ARG A 106 -1.07 4.66 6.21
N GLY A 107 -2.33 4.83 6.56
CA GLY A 107 -3.26 5.62 5.77
C GLY A 107 -2.95 7.11 5.83
N SER A 108 -3.46 7.86 4.85
CA SER A 108 -3.42 9.34 4.85
C SER A 108 -4.58 9.88 5.67
N GLY A 109 -4.39 11.02 6.31
CA GLY A 109 -5.45 11.70 7.06
C GLY A 109 -4.91 12.52 8.22
N THR A 110 -5.80 13.00 9.05
CA THR A 110 -5.50 13.80 10.24
C THR A 110 -5.18 12.96 11.48
N SER A 111 -5.41 11.65 11.42
CA SER A 111 -5.10 10.72 12.51
C SER A 111 -3.70 10.15 12.36
N TYR A 112 -2.99 9.99 13.47
CA TYR A 112 -1.63 9.45 13.51
C TYR A 112 -1.52 8.05 12.90
N SER A 113 -2.50 7.19 13.11
CA SER A 113 -2.54 5.86 12.50
C SER A 113 -3.88 5.61 11.85
N THR A 114 -3.89 5.52 10.53
CA THR A 114 -5.08 5.23 9.75
C THR A 114 -4.90 3.91 9.02
N VAL A 115 -5.86 3.01 9.15
CA VAL A 115 -5.82 1.73 8.43
C VAL A 115 -5.89 1.98 6.94
N ARG A 116 -4.96 1.39 6.21
CA ARG A 116 -4.89 1.46 4.76
C ARG A 116 -4.96 0.06 4.15
N ILE A 117 -5.89 -0.13 3.21
CA ILE A 117 -5.94 -1.34 2.40
C ILE A 117 -4.76 -1.31 1.41
N ARG A 118 -3.93 -2.33 1.46
CA ARG A 118 -2.80 -2.53 0.56
C ARG A 118 -3.19 -3.43 -0.61
N HIS A 119 -3.68 -4.61 -0.29
CA HIS A 119 -4.18 -5.58 -1.24
C HIS A 119 -5.59 -6.01 -0.84
N ALA A 120 -6.49 -6.05 -1.80
CA ALA A 120 -7.82 -6.61 -1.67
C ALA A 120 -8.28 -7.05 -3.05
N TYR A 121 -8.04 -8.33 -3.39
CA TYR A 121 -8.37 -8.87 -4.71
C TYR A 121 -8.72 -10.34 -4.66
N PHE A 122 -9.42 -10.80 -5.67
CA PHE A 122 -9.52 -12.21 -6.00
C PHE A 122 -8.82 -12.52 -7.32
N ASN A 123 -8.42 -13.77 -7.49
CA ASN A 123 -7.70 -14.24 -8.66
C ASN A 123 -8.23 -15.59 -9.11
N LEU A 124 -8.46 -15.71 -10.41
CA LEU A 124 -8.86 -16.92 -11.11
C LEU A 124 -7.72 -17.33 -12.03
N ALA A 125 -7.22 -18.57 -11.93
CA ALA A 125 -6.07 -19.02 -12.72
C ALA A 125 -6.33 -20.36 -13.40
N TRP A 126 -5.99 -20.44 -14.68
CA TRP A 126 -6.17 -21.65 -15.51
C TRP A 126 -5.19 -21.66 -16.69
N ASN A 127 -4.62 -22.82 -17.00
CA ASN A 127 -3.82 -23.06 -18.23
C ASN A 127 -2.89 -21.92 -18.66
N GLY A 128 -2.05 -21.43 -17.76
CA GLY A 128 -1.14 -20.30 -18.04
C GLY A 128 -1.82 -18.91 -18.04
N SER A 129 -3.14 -18.86 -17.88
CA SER A 129 -3.92 -17.61 -17.79
C SER A 129 -4.28 -17.29 -16.34
N ALA A 130 -4.44 -16.01 -16.04
CA ALA A 130 -4.98 -15.55 -14.76
C ALA A 130 -5.79 -14.26 -14.94
N LEU A 131 -6.92 -14.17 -14.24
CA LEU A 131 -7.74 -12.97 -14.12
C LEU A 131 -7.74 -12.51 -12.67
N LEU A 132 -7.24 -11.31 -12.42
CA LEU A 132 -7.24 -10.66 -11.12
C LEU A 132 -8.22 -9.49 -11.15
N VAL A 133 -9.05 -9.39 -10.11
CA VAL A 133 -9.98 -8.27 -9.93
C VAL A 133 -9.87 -7.77 -8.50
N GLY A 134 -9.61 -6.47 -8.34
CA GLY A 134 -9.48 -5.79 -7.06
C GLY A 134 -8.24 -4.90 -6.99
N GLN A 135 -7.86 -4.50 -5.78
CA GLN A 135 -6.74 -3.60 -5.55
C GLN A 135 -5.45 -4.37 -5.30
N THR A 136 -4.40 -4.05 -6.06
CA THR A 136 -3.04 -4.55 -5.84
C THR A 136 -2.01 -3.64 -6.52
N TRP A 137 -0.74 -4.06 -6.51
CA TRP A 137 0.35 -3.33 -7.17
C TRP A 137 0.04 -3.01 -8.63
N HIS A 138 0.43 -1.80 -9.03
CA HIS A 138 0.43 -1.39 -10.43
C HIS A 138 1.25 -2.36 -11.28
N PRO A 139 0.80 -2.73 -12.50
CA PRO A 139 1.52 -3.69 -13.35
C PRO A 139 2.98 -3.28 -13.66
N LEU A 140 3.28 -1.98 -13.72
CA LEU A 140 4.64 -1.46 -13.95
C LEU A 140 5.61 -1.72 -12.79
N TYR A 141 5.09 -2.06 -11.61
CA TYR A 141 5.92 -2.50 -10.50
C TYR A 141 6.51 -3.89 -10.76
N GLY A 142 5.85 -4.65 -11.65
CA GLY A 142 6.28 -5.96 -12.09
C GLY A 142 6.09 -7.05 -11.03
N ASP A 143 6.61 -8.22 -11.38
CA ASP A 143 6.61 -9.38 -10.47
C ASP A 143 7.93 -9.43 -9.65
N VAL A 144 8.85 -8.50 -9.92
CA VAL A 144 10.15 -8.39 -9.23
C VAL A 144 10.23 -7.05 -8.52
N ALA A 145 9.95 -7.07 -7.22
CA ALA A 145 10.22 -5.91 -6.38
C ALA A 145 11.72 -5.83 -6.08
N PRO A 146 12.37 -4.67 -6.21
CA PRO A 146 13.76 -4.51 -5.80
C PRO A 146 13.89 -4.66 -4.28
N ASP A 147 14.96 -5.28 -3.84
CA ASP A 147 15.36 -5.35 -2.44
C ASP A 147 15.91 -3.98 -2.00
N ILE A 148 15.03 -3.13 -1.51
CA ILE A 148 15.38 -1.82 -0.98
C ILE A 148 14.82 -1.62 0.43
N LEU A 149 15.56 -0.88 1.24
CA LEU A 149 15.17 -0.62 2.63
C LEU A 149 13.86 0.17 2.74
N ASN A 150 13.63 1.10 1.84
CA ASN A 150 12.43 1.92 1.83
C ASN A 150 12.02 2.31 0.40
N LEU A 151 10.91 1.74 -0.06
CA LEU A 151 10.32 2.02 -1.38
C LEU A 151 9.94 3.48 -1.61
N ASN A 152 9.71 4.23 -0.54
CA ASN A 152 9.21 5.60 -0.61
C ASN A 152 10.32 6.64 -0.72
N MET A 153 11.58 6.24 -0.58
CA MET A 153 12.71 7.12 -0.75
C MET A 153 13.16 7.13 -2.21
N GLY A 154 13.21 8.29 -2.79
CA GLY A 154 13.89 8.49 -4.06
C GLY A 154 13.03 8.49 -5.29
N ALA A 155 11.74 8.75 -5.16
CA ALA A 155 11.01 8.89 -6.38
C ALA A 155 10.78 10.33 -6.79
N PRO A 156 11.04 10.71 -8.02
CA PRO A 156 9.94 11.27 -8.82
C PRO A 156 9.11 10.17 -9.51
N TYR A 157 9.69 9.02 -9.79
CA TYR A 157 8.98 7.91 -10.43
C TYR A 157 8.54 6.87 -9.40
N GLN A 158 7.23 6.68 -9.26
CA GLN A 158 6.63 5.80 -8.25
C GLN A 158 5.74 4.72 -8.88
N PRO A 159 6.30 3.66 -9.48
CA PRO A 159 5.55 2.59 -10.13
C PRO A 159 4.87 1.64 -9.14
N PHE A 160 5.09 1.83 -7.86
CA PHE A 160 4.61 1.00 -6.77
C PHE A 160 3.27 1.46 -6.17
N SER A 161 2.48 2.24 -6.91
CA SER A 161 1.10 2.53 -6.51
C SER A 161 0.27 1.25 -6.43
N ARG A 162 -0.72 1.24 -5.57
CA ARG A 162 -1.73 0.19 -5.51
C ARG A 162 -3.05 0.77 -5.93
N ALA A 163 -3.66 0.16 -6.93
CA ALA A 163 -4.87 0.67 -7.53
C ALA A 163 -5.88 -0.45 -7.79
N PRO A 164 -7.19 -0.14 -7.70
CA PRO A 164 -8.23 -1.02 -8.21
C PRO A 164 -7.99 -1.33 -9.68
N GLN A 165 -8.09 -2.59 -10.06
CA GLN A 165 -7.79 -3.02 -11.41
C GLN A 165 -8.50 -4.33 -11.77
N ILE A 166 -8.73 -4.51 -13.06
CA ILE A 166 -9.01 -5.79 -13.68
C ILE A 166 -7.80 -6.11 -14.55
N ARG A 167 -7.11 -7.19 -14.23
CA ARG A 167 -5.84 -7.56 -14.89
C ARG A 167 -5.90 -9.00 -15.38
N TYR A 168 -5.68 -9.16 -16.67
CA TYR A 168 -5.50 -10.46 -17.30
C TYR A 168 -4.02 -10.70 -17.56
N LYS A 169 -3.52 -11.87 -17.18
CA LYS A 169 -2.19 -12.37 -17.51
C LYS A 169 -2.31 -13.64 -18.33
N PHE A 170 -1.46 -13.75 -19.34
CA PHE A 170 -1.28 -14.97 -20.11
C PHE A 170 0.20 -15.26 -20.24
N ASN A 171 0.64 -16.44 -19.80
CA ASN A 171 2.03 -16.85 -19.82
C ASN A 171 2.18 -18.19 -20.57
N THR A 172 3.15 -18.21 -21.46
CA THR A 172 3.66 -19.42 -22.12
C THR A 172 5.10 -19.65 -21.68
N LYS A 173 5.74 -20.69 -22.21
CA LYS A 173 7.17 -20.96 -21.94
C LYS A 173 8.09 -19.82 -22.41
N HIS A 174 7.72 -19.07 -23.45
CA HIS A 174 8.57 -18.08 -24.12
C HIS A 174 8.00 -16.67 -24.16
N PHE A 175 6.74 -16.49 -23.80
CA PHE A 175 6.03 -15.24 -23.95
C PHE A 175 5.06 -15.01 -22.80
N GLY A 176 5.05 -13.78 -22.27
CA GLY A 176 4.09 -13.31 -21.26
C GLY A 176 3.38 -12.04 -21.74
N LEU A 177 2.06 -12.01 -21.60
CA LEU A 177 1.23 -10.85 -21.87
C LEU A 177 0.48 -10.46 -20.60
N THR A 178 0.47 -9.16 -20.29
CA THR A 178 -0.37 -8.59 -19.23
C THR A 178 -1.18 -7.44 -19.82
N ALA A 179 -2.49 -7.52 -19.70
CA ALA A 179 -3.40 -6.43 -20.00
C ALA A 179 -4.16 -6.03 -18.73
N ALA A 180 -4.31 -4.72 -18.47
CA ALA A 180 -4.99 -4.24 -17.28
C ALA A 180 -5.80 -2.96 -17.55
N ALA A 181 -7.01 -2.90 -16.98
CA ALA A 181 -7.75 -1.68 -16.77
C ALA A 181 -7.56 -1.25 -15.30
N ILE A 182 -7.13 -0.01 -15.08
CA ILE A 182 -6.67 0.48 -13.76
C ILE A 182 -7.39 1.77 -13.43
N GLY A 183 -7.98 1.84 -12.22
CA GLY A 183 -8.44 3.09 -11.62
C GLY A 183 -7.33 3.66 -10.75
N GLN A 184 -6.54 4.60 -11.28
CA GLN A 184 -5.43 5.20 -10.53
C GLN A 184 -5.97 5.97 -9.31
N SER A 185 -5.59 5.55 -8.11
CA SER A 185 -6.04 6.15 -6.84
C SER A 185 -4.90 6.64 -5.94
N GLN A 186 -3.67 6.30 -6.27
CA GLN A 186 -2.47 6.70 -5.54
C GLN A 186 -1.45 7.30 -6.50
N TYR A 187 -0.73 8.32 -6.05
CA TYR A 187 0.29 9.01 -6.85
C TYR A 187 -0.23 9.52 -8.19
N LEU A 188 -1.42 10.12 -8.12
CA LEU A 188 -2.03 10.78 -9.27
C LEU A 188 -1.15 11.92 -9.76
N SER A 189 -1.13 12.14 -11.07
CA SER A 189 -0.65 13.40 -11.61
C SER A 189 -1.58 14.52 -11.14
N ALA A 190 -1.01 15.59 -10.62
CA ALA A 190 -1.79 16.76 -10.22
C ALA A 190 -2.46 17.48 -11.40
N GLY A 191 -2.11 17.10 -12.62
CA GLY A 191 -2.55 17.83 -13.81
C GLY A 191 -1.91 19.22 -13.93
N PRO A 192 -2.35 20.02 -14.89
CA PRO A 192 -1.93 21.40 -15.00
C PRO A 192 -2.39 22.21 -13.78
N SER A 193 -1.48 22.99 -13.19
CA SER A 193 -1.81 23.91 -12.09
C SER A 193 -2.39 25.21 -12.64
N SER A 194 -3.35 25.80 -11.94
CA SER A 194 -3.86 27.16 -12.23
C SER A 194 -2.76 28.24 -12.18
N ASP A 195 -1.65 27.94 -11.49
CA ASP A 195 -0.51 28.85 -11.35
C ASP A 195 0.40 28.85 -12.60
N ILE A 196 0.15 27.98 -13.56
CA ILE A 196 0.87 27.93 -14.83
C ILE A 196 0.01 28.60 -15.91
N PRO A 197 0.45 29.73 -16.49
CA PRO A 197 -0.29 30.40 -17.55
C PRO A 197 -0.59 29.43 -18.72
N GLY A 198 -1.85 29.33 -19.13
CA GLY A 198 -2.29 28.45 -20.20
C GLY A 198 -2.63 27.00 -19.77
N ALA A 199 -2.49 26.66 -18.50
CA ALA A 199 -2.93 25.36 -17.98
C ALA A 199 -4.44 25.38 -17.76
N THR A 200 -5.18 24.53 -18.44
CA THR A 200 -6.58 24.25 -18.13
C THR A 200 -6.62 23.18 -17.05
N GLY A 201 -6.99 23.59 -15.82
CA GLY A 201 -7.22 22.66 -14.74
C GLY A 201 -8.38 21.73 -15.08
N THR A 202 -8.14 20.43 -15.08
CA THR A 202 -9.18 19.42 -15.02
C THR A 202 -9.22 18.88 -13.61
N THR A 203 -10.35 19.06 -12.96
CA THR A 203 -10.71 18.41 -11.68
C THR A 203 -10.88 16.91 -11.86
#